data_096d4222f14cc8cdf081eb3b06847d26
#
_entry.id   096d4222f14cc8cdf081eb3b06847d26
#
_cell.length_a   1.000
_cell.length_b   1.000
_cell.length_c   1.000
_cell.angle_alpha   90.00
_cell.angle_beta   90.00
_cell.angle_gamma   90.00
#
_symmetry.space_group_name_H-M   'P 1'
#
loop_
_entity.id
_entity.type
_entity.pdbx_description
1 polymer ?
#
loop_
_entity_poly.entity_id
_entity_poly.type
_entity_poly.pdbx_seq_one_letter_code
_entity_poly.pdbx_strand_id
1 'polypeptide(L)'
;MSALDSWQEEKQSAWLYRLLAKAESDAGKCRLFEQLAVAAESQSGIWLVQIKQRGGVEPAFRLTRRARVVGFLIAHINPRLLRPVLAAMKVRGLSVYSSAVPGHAMPTNIEQVGGRHRGIGSGGNLRAAVFGVNDGLVSNTGLIMGMAGATGDPGLILTSGIAGLLAGALSMAAGEYVSMRSQREMYEYQIGLEREELNEYPDEEAEELALIYHARGMDMDEARAVARKLLKNPDHALDTLAREELGLNPDDLGSPWGAAIFSFLAFTVGAIIPLAPFLLKLGPQPVLVAAAFAGVALFAVGATLSLFTGRGALWSGVRMLLIGGASGTATYAIGTLLGVSLG
;
A
#
# COMPACT_ATOMS: atom_id res chain seq x y z
N MET A 1 9.01 -21.88 -16.70
CA MET A 1 9.59 -22.53 -15.46
C MET A 1 9.91 -23.98 -15.71
N SER A 2 10.84 -24.62 -15.00
CA SER A 2 11.03 -26.06 -15.12
C SER A 2 9.97 -26.80 -14.29
N ALA A 3 9.59 -28.04 -14.69
CA ALA A 3 8.65 -28.85 -13.92
C ALA A 3 9.11 -29.08 -12.46
N LEU A 4 10.43 -29.03 -12.23
CA LEU A 4 11.02 -29.11 -10.90
C LEU A 4 10.74 -27.85 -10.07
N ASP A 5 10.86 -26.66 -10.69
CA ASP A 5 10.62 -25.39 -10.01
C ASP A 5 9.13 -25.28 -9.63
N SER A 6 8.23 -25.61 -10.57
CA SER A 6 6.79 -25.62 -10.33
C SER A 6 6.40 -26.60 -9.22
N TRP A 7 6.93 -27.83 -9.23
CA TRP A 7 6.72 -28.77 -8.14
C TRP A 7 7.18 -28.24 -6.77
N GLN A 8 8.34 -27.59 -6.74
CA GLN A 8 8.89 -27.02 -5.51
C GLN A 8 8.04 -25.85 -4.98
N GLU A 9 7.53 -25.02 -5.88
CA GLU A 9 6.68 -23.90 -5.54
C GLU A 9 5.33 -24.36 -5.00
N GLU A 10 4.66 -25.34 -5.65
CA GLU A 10 3.39 -25.88 -5.16
C GLU A 10 3.53 -26.52 -3.77
N LYS A 11 4.59 -27.29 -3.55
CA LYS A 11 4.90 -27.84 -2.21
C LYS A 11 5.11 -26.73 -1.16
N GLN A 12 5.74 -25.63 -1.56
CA GLN A 12 5.99 -24.50 -0.69
C GLN A 12 4.68 -23.73 -0.41
N SER A 13 3.83 -23.54 -1.39
CA SER A 13 2.50 -22.93 -1.23
C SER A 13 1.61 -23.76 -0.29
N ALA A 14 1.58 -25.08 -0.47
CA ALA A 14 0.85 -25.97 0.43
C ALA A 14 1.33 -25.88 1.89
N TRP A 15 2.63 -25.72 2.10
CA TRP A 15 3.20 -25.53 3.44
C TRP A 15 2.78 -24.18 4.05
N LEU A 16 2.80 -23.10 3.26
CA LEU A 16 2.36 -21.78 3.71
C LEU A 16 0.87 -21.74 4.02
N TYR A 17 0.02 -22.36 3.20
CA TYR A 17 -1.41 -22.49 3.45
C TYR A 17 -1.71 -23.18 4.79
N ARG A 18 -1.00 -24.25 5.12
CA ARG A 18 -1.15 -24.92 6.42
C ARG A 18 -0.73 -24.05 7.60
N LEU A 19 0.28 -23.21 7.43
CA LEU A 19 0.67 -22.24 8.47
C LEU A 19 -0.42 -21.15 8.63
N LEU A 20 -0.99 -20.66 7.53
CA LEU A 20 -2.10 -19.70 7.56
C LEU A 20 -3.34 -20.29 8.22
N ALA A 21 -3.72 -21.52 7.88
CA ALA A 21 -4.83 -22.22 8.51
C ALA A 21 -4.65 -22.33 10.05
N LYS A 22 -3.43 -22.58 10.50
CA LYS A 22 -3.12 -22.66 11.95
C LYS A 22 -3.11 -21.29 12.64
N ALA A 23 -2.78 -20.22 11.91
CA ALA A 23 -2.72 -18.87 12.46
C ALA A 23 -4.08 -18.16 12.49
N GLU A 24 -5.07 -18.68 11.74
CA GLU A 24 -6.41 -18.12 11.66
C GLU A 24 -7.32 -18.58 12.79
N SER A 25 -8.09 -17.65 13.35
CA SER A 25 -9.11 -17.92 14.37
C SER A 25 -10.51 -18.15 13.76
N ASP A 26 -10.74 -17.70 12.53
CA ASP A 26 -11.99 -17.83 11.81
C ASP A 26 -12.09 -19.21 11.17
N ALA A 27 -13.09 -20.00 11.56
CA ALA A 27 -13.26 -21.38 11.09
C ALA A 27 -13.51 -21.48 9.57
N GLY A 28 -14.09 -20.44 8.94
CA GLY A 28 -14.32 -20.39 7.50
C GLY A 28 -12.99 -20.21 6.75
N LYS A 29 -12.16 -19.28 7.19
CA LYS A 29 -10.83 -19.02 6.61
C LYS A 29 -9.86 -20.17 6.85
N CYS A 30 -9.91 -20.76 8.05
CA CYS A 30 -9.12 -21.95 8.37
C CYS A 30 -9.42 -23.09 7.35
N ARG A 31 -10.69 -23.40 7.13
CA ARG A 31 -11.13 -24.42 6.14
C ARG A 31 -10.71 -24.06 4.72
N LEU A 32 -10.84 -22.80 4.31
CA LEU A 32 -10.38 -22.35 2.99
C LEU A 32 -8.90 -22.64 2.80
N PHE A 33 -8.04 -22.21 3.73
CA PHE A 33 -6.60 -22.42 3.61
C PHE A 33 -6.20 -23.89 3.70
N GLU A 34 -6.95 -24.74 4.44
CA GLU A 34 -6.77 -26.18 4.42
C GLU A 34 -7.11 -26.80 3.05
N GLN A 35 -8.21 -26.35 2.42
CA GLN A 35 -8.61 -26.80 1.09
C GLN A 35 -7.63 -26.37 0.01
N LEU A 36 -7.15 -25.11 0.06
CA LEU A 36 -6.12 -24.62 -0.84
C LEU A 36 -4.78 -25.35 -0.65
N ALA A 37 -4.44 -25.76 0.59
CA ALA A 37 -3.26 -26.59 0.82
C ALA A 37 -3.39 -27.98 0.15
N VAL A 38 -4.58 -28.58 0.16
CA VAL A 38 -4.85 -29.86 -0.53
C VAL A 38 -4.80 -29.68 -2.04
N ALA A 39 -5.37 -28.59 -2.58
CA ALA A 39 -5.31 -28.26 -4.00
C ALA A 39 -3.84 -28.12 -4.47
N ALA A 40 -3.04 -27.31 -3.80
CA ALA A 40 -1.62 -27.17 -4.12
C ALA A 40 -0.82 -28.48 -4.02
N GLU A 41 -1.17 -29.35 -3.08
CA GLU A 41 -0.56 -30.71 -3.03
C GLU A 41 -0.97 -31.57 -4.22
N SER A 42 -2.22 -31.51 -4.66
CA SER A 42 -2.70 -32.20 -5.85
C SER A 42 -1.96 -31.70 -7.11
N GLN A 43 -1.83 -30.39 -7.28
CA GLN A 43 -1.07 -29.79 -8.37
C GLN A 43 0.41 -30.23 -8.34
N SER A 44 1.03 -30.25 -7.16
CA SER A 44 2.40 -30.76 -7.03
C SER A 44 2.52 -32.23 -7.49
N GLY A 45 1.47 -33.04 -7.30
CA GLY A 45 1.38 -34.42 -7.80
C GLY A 45 1.44 -34.51 -9.32
N ILE A 46 0.76 -33.60 -10.02
CA ILE A 46 0.77 -33.53 -11.50
C ILE A 46 2.22 -33.27 -11.99
N TRP A 47 2.88 -32.30 -11.41
CA TRP A 47 4.30 -32.00 -11.72
C TRP A 47 5.23 -33.18 -11.45
N LEU A 48 5.00 -33.91 -10.36
CA LEU A 48 5.79 -35.10 -10.03
C LEU A 48 5.65 -36.20 -11.09
N VAL A 49 4.43 -36.41 -11.60
CA VAL A 49 4.19 -37.34 -12.70
C VAL A 49 4.97 -36.92 -13.95
N GLN A 50 4.94 -35.64 -14.29
CA GLN A 50 5.67 -35.12 -15.46
C GLN A 50 7.20 -35.25 -15.29
N ILE A 51 7.74 -35.03 -14.08
CA ILE A 51 9.16 -35.23 -13.77
C ILE A 51 9.54 -36.71 -13.98
N LYS A 52 8.71 -37.65 -13.46
CA LYS A 52 8.94 -39.11 -13.58
C LYS A 52 8.86 -39.56 -15.05
N GLN A 53 7.94 -39.04 -15.84
CA GLN A 53 7.81 -39.34 -17.27
C GLN A 53 9.04 -38.90 -18.08
N ARG A 54 9.75 -37.86 -17.63
CA ARG A 54 11.01 -37.38 -18.22
C ARG A 54 12.26 -38.10 -17.68
N GLY A 55 12.07 -39.19 -16.92
CA GLY A 55 13.17 -39.98 -16.34
C GLY A 55 13.80 -39.40 -15.08
N GLY A 56 13.14 -38.39 -14.47
CA GLY A 56 13.58 -37.80 -13.22
C GLY A 56 13.19 -38.64 -11.99
N VAL A 57 13.96 -38.49 -10.92
CA VAL A 57 13.65 -39.06 -9.60
C VAL A 57 12.90 -38.05 -8.79
N GLU A 58 12.03 -38.48 -7.87
CA GLU A 58 11.30 -37.63 -6.96
C GLU A 58 12.24 -36.66 -6.21
N PRO A 59 12.07 -35.34 -6.37
CA PRO A 59 12.96 -34.36 -5.79
C PRO A 59 12.77 -34.26 -4.27
N ALA A 60 13.84 -33.98 -3.53
CA ALA A 60 13.75 -33.69 -2.12
C ALA A 60 13.14 -32.26 -1.94
N PHE A 61 12.03 -32.17 -1.20
CA PHE A 61 11.43 -30.89 -0.87
C PHE A 61 12.36 -30.08 0.07
N ARG A 62 12.66 -28.85 -0.31
CA ARG A 62 13.48 -27.92 0.48
C ARG A 62 12.83 -26.56 0.54
N LEU A 63 12.49 -26.13 1.75
CA LEU A 63 11.99 -24.77 1.98
C LEU A 63 13.04 -23.72 1.61
N THR A 64 12.67 -22.78 0.78
CA THR A 64 13.53 -21.63 0.45
C THR A 64 13.77 -20.76 1.70
N ARG A 65 14.86 -19.97 1.69
CA ARG A 65 15.13 -19.02 2.79
C ARG A 65 13.97 -18.03 2.96
N ARG A 66 13.42 -17.55 1.84
CA ARG A 66 12.25 -16.65 1.82
C ARG A 66 11.03 -17.30 2.49
N ALA A 67 10.70 -18.54 2.14
CA ALA A 67 9.56 -19.24 2.75
C ALA A 67 9.73 -19.45 4.26
N ARG A 68 10.94 -19.76 4.74
CA ARG A 68 11.22 -19.90 6.17
C ARG A 68 11.01 -18.57 6.94
N VAL A 69 11.48 -17.46 6.36
CA VAL A 69 11.27 -16.12 6.95
C VAL A 69 9.78 -15.78 6.99
N VAL A 70 9.07 -15.98 5.89
CA VAL A 70 7.63 -15.71 5.83
C VAL A 70 6.84 -16.61 6.76
N GLY A 71 7.19 -17.90 6.87
CA GLY A 71 6.56 -18.81 7.83
C GLY A 71 6.79 -18.39 9.29
N PHE A 72 7.97 -17.88 9.61
CA PHE A 72 8.24 -17.29 10.93
C PHE A 72 7.38 -16.04 11.16
N LEU A 73 7.25 -15.17 10.16
CA LEU A 73 6.41 -13.97 10.25
C LEU A 73 4.93 -14.30 10.43
N ILE A 74 4.39 -15.32 9.72
CA ILE A 74 3.00 -15.79 9.89
C ILE A 74 2.73 -16.21 11.34
N ALA A 75 3.69 -16.81 12.00
CA ALA A 75 3.54 -17.25 13.38
C ALA A 75 3.53 -16.11 14.41
N HIS A 76 4.08 -14.92 14.07
CA HIS A 76 4.29 -13.82 15.01
C HIS A 76 3.56 -12.52 14.63
N ILE A 77 3.12 -12.38 13.38
CA ILE A 77 2.50 -11.18 12.84
C ILE A 77 1.15 -11.56 12.23
N ASN A 78 0.17 -10.66 12.34
CA ASN A 78 -1.15 -10.88 11.73
C ASN A 78 -1.01 -11.13 10.22
N PRO A 79 -1.49 -12.27 9.69
CA PRO A 79 -1.38 -12.62 8.27
C PRO A 79 -1.92 -11.56 7.29
N ARG A 80 -2.88 -10.74 7.73
CA ARG A 80 -3.43 -9.62 6.93
C ARG A 80 -2.36 -8.60 6.52
N LEU A 81 -1.34 -8.38 7.34
CA LEU A 81 -0.25 -7.46 7.04
C LEU A 81 0.76 -8.05 6.04
N LEU A 82 0.78 -9.38 5.92
CA LEU A 82 1.70 -10.11 5.05
C LEU A 82 1.13 -10.37 3.65
N ARG A 83 -0.11 -9.94 3.36
CA ARG A 83 -0.78 -10.17 2.08
C ARG A 83 0.11 -9.97 0.84
N PRO A 84 0.80 -8.84 0.68
CA PRO A 84 1.61 -8.62 -0.53
C PRO A 84 2.73 -9.64 -0.70
N VAL A 85 3.35 -10.04 0.41
CA VAL A 85 4.44 -11.03 0.41
C VAL A 85 3.90 -12.42 0.13
N LEU A 86 2.76 -12.77 0.71
CA LEU A 86 2.09 -14.06 0.52
C LEU A 86 1.61 -14.22 -0.93
N ALA A 87 0.98 -13.19 -1.51
CA ALA A 87 0.57 -13.19 -2.91
C ALA A 87 1.76 -13.39 -3.86
N ALA A 88 2.91 -12.71 -3.60
CA ALA A 88 4.15 -12.90 -4.36
C ALA A 88 4.82 -14.27 -4.14
N MET A 89 4.26 -15.14 -3.32
CA MET A 89 4.70 -16.52 -3.07
C MET A 89 3.64 -17.55 -3.49
N LYS A 90 2.78 -17.19 -4.44
CA LYS A 90 1.68 -18.05 -4.94
C LYS A 90 0.71 -18.50 -3.84
N VAL A 91 0.47 -17.67 -2.82
CA VAL A 91 -0.58 -17.90 -1.83
C VAL A 91 -1.82 -17.15 -2.28
N ARG A 92 -2.87 -17.89 -2.63
CA ARG A 92 -4.15 -17.39 -3.14
C ARG A 92 -5.21 -17.27 -2.04
N GLY A 93 -6.41 -16.85 -2.42
CA GLY A 93 -7.51 -16.69 -1.47
C GLY A 93 -7.33 -15.53 -0.49
N LEU A 94 -6.36 -14.64 -0.69
CA LEU A 94 -6.04 -13.54 0.22
C LEU A 94 -7.09 -12.42 0.21
N SER A 95 -8.01 -12.43 -0.76
CA SER A 95 -9.17 -11.53 -0.80
C SER A 95 -10.12 -11.71 0.39
N VAL A 96 -10.12 -12.88 1.04
CA VAL A 96 -10.90 -13.11 2.28
C VAL A 96 -10.44 -12.23 3.46
N TYR A 97 -9.26 -11.64 3.36
CA TYR A 97 -8.79 -10.62 4.30
C TYR A 97 -9.26 -9.21 3.95
N SER A 98 -9.80 -9.00 2.75
CA SER A 98 -10.46 -7.76 2.39
C SER A 98 -11.78 -7.73 3.13
N SER A 99 -12.03 -6.69 3.93
CA SER A 99 -13.30 -6.56 4.64
C SER A 99 -14.42 -6.50 3.60
N ALA A 100 -15.34 -7.44 3.63
CA ALA A 100 -16.61 -7.27 2.94
C ALA A 100 -17.24 -5.98 3.49
N VAL A 101 -17.43 -4.99 2.65
CA VAL A 101 -18.18 -3.80 3.05
C VAL A 101 -19.61 -4.28 3.34
N PRO A 102 -20.17 -4.02 4.54
CA PRO A 102 -21.53 -4.44 4.84
C PRO A 102 -22.48 -3.87 3.78
N GLY A 103 -23.25 -4.71 3.12
CA GLY A 103 -24.23 -4.31 2.10
C GLY A 103 -23.85 -4.61 0.64
N HIS A 104 -22.70 -5.21 0.35
CA HIS A 104 -22.40 -5.72 -0.99
C HIS A 104 -22.88 -7.17 -1.08
N ALA A 105 -23.97 -7.37 -1.83
CA ALA A 105 -24.38 -8.71 -2.24
C ALA A 105 -23.28 -9.32 -3.13
N MET A 106 -23.10 -10.65 -3.02
CA MET A 106 -22.26 -11.40 -3.96
C MET A 106 -22.72 -11.12 -5.39
N PRO A 107 -21.82 -10.91 -6.34
CA PRO A 107 -22.20 -10.76 -7.74
C PRO A 107 -22.84 -12.07 -8.21
N THR A 108 -24.11 -12.02 -8.53
CA THR A 108 -24.88 -13.15 -9.07
C THR A 108 -24.92 -13.15 -10.60
N ASN A 109 -24.45 -12.06 -11.25
CA ASN A 109 -24.38 -11.91 -12.69
C ASN A 109 -23.04 -11.27 -13.11
N ILE A 110 -22.59 -11.61 -14.33
CA ILE A 110 -21.35 -11.05 -14.95
C ILE A 110 -21.38 -9.51 -14.99
N GLU A 111 -22.56 -8.89 -15.13
CA GLU A 111 -22.72 -7.42 -15.12
C GLU A 111 -22.48 -6.78 -13.74
N GLN A 112 -22.54 -7.58 -12.66
CA GLN A 112 -22.25 -7.16 -11.29
C GLN A 112 -20.78 -7.35 -10.91
N VAL A 113 -20.07 -8.24 -11.63
CA VAL A 113 -18.62 -8.41 -11.54
C VAL A 113 -17.97 -7.26 -12.28
N GLY A 114 -17.28 -6.39 -11.56
CA GLY A 114 -16.63 -5.20 -12.15
C GLY A 114 -17.53 -3.97 -12.15
N GLY A 115 -18.63 -3.96 -11.40
CA GLY A 115 -19.32 -2.72 -11.06
C GLY A 115 -18.28 -1.75 -10.52
N ARG A 116 -17.94 -0.73 -11.36
CA ARG A 116 -16.95 0.29 -11.03
C ARG A 116 -17.26 0.84 -9.64
N HIS A 117 -16.65 0.28 -8.62
CA HIS A 117 -16.43 1.03 -7.41
C HIS A 117 -15.50 2.17 -7.82
N ARG A 118 -16.09 3.28 -8.22
CA ARG A 118 -15.45 4.59 -8.19
C ARG A 118 -15.17 4.95 -6.73
N GLY A 119 -14.57 4.06 -5.99
CA GLY A 119 -13.83 4.37 -4.80
C GLY A 119 -12.56 5.02 -5.33
N ILE A 120 -12.45 6.30 -5.07
CA ILE A 120 -11.27 7.17 -5.08
C ILE A 120 -9.98 6.41 -5.47
N GLY A 121 -9.92 5.86 -6.69
CA GLY A 121 -8.75 5.18 -7.25
C GLY A 121 -7.61 6.14 -7.58
N SER A 122 -7.89 7.45 -7.55
CA SER A 122 -6.90 8.52 -7.47
C SER A 122 -6.35 8.70 -6.04
N GLY A 123 -6.68 7.81 -5.09
CA GLY A 123 -6.32 7.93 -3.68
C GLY A 123 -4.83 8.02 -3.41
N GLY A 124 -4.00 7.42 -4.26
CA GLY A 124 -2.54 7.55 -4.17
C GLY A 124 -2.06 8.97 -4.39
N ASN A 125 -2.50 9.62 -5.45
CA ASN A 125 -2.09 10.98 -5.80
C ASN A 125 -2.66 12.01 -4.82
N LEU A 126 -3.94 11.88 -4.44
CA LEU A 126 -4.57 12.78 -3.47
C LEU A 126 -3.93 12.64 -2.08
N ARG A 127 -3.66 11.42 -1.65
CA ARG A 127 -2.95 11.15 -0.40
C ARG A 127 -1.54 11.76 -0.41
N ALA A 128 -0.79 11.57 -1.49
CA ALA A 128 0.56 12.14 -1.65
C ALA A 128 0.50 13.67 -1.64
N ALA A 129 -0.49 14.29 -2.29
CA ALA A 129 -0.67 15.73 -2.29
C ALA A 129 -0.98 16.28 -0.89
N VAL A 130 -1.95 15.68 -0.19
CA VAL A 130 -2.35 16.12 1.17
C VAL A 130 -1.21 15.93 2.16
N PHE A 131 -0.53 14.80 2.08
CA PHE A 131 0.63 14.52 2.93
C PHE A 131 1.78 15.48 2.62
N GLY A 132 2.02 15.75 1.32
CA GLY A 132 3.05 16.68 0.88
C GLY A 132 2.85 18.10 1.39
N VAL A 133 1.65 18.68 1.27
CA VAL A 133 1.35 20.03 1.79
C VAL A 133 1.60 20.10 3.29
N ASN A 134 1.11 19.11 4.02
CA ASN A 134 1.26 19.05 5.47
C ASN A 134 2.73 18.94 5.89
N ASP A 135 3.48 18.03 5.25
CA ASP A 135 4.86 17.78 5.58
C ASP A 135 5.74 18.99 5.23
N GLY A 136 5.54 19.58 4.04
CA GLY A 136 6.24 20.81 3.64
C GLY A 136 5.98 21.98 4.58
N LEU A 137 4.74 22.14 5.03
CA LEU A 137 4.36 23.21 5.95
C LEU A 137 4.99 23.00 7.34
N VAL A 138 4.89 21.79 7.91
CA VAL A 138 5.40 21.51 9.26
C VAL A 138 6.93 21.49 9.29
N SER A 139 7.56 20.78 8.34
CA SER A 139 9.01 20.59 8.33
C SER A 139 9.74 21.92 8.06
N ASN A 140 9.27 22.68 7.08
CA ASN A 140 9.92 23.96 6.77
C ASN A 140 9.62 25.05 7.82
N THR A 141 8.43 25.03 8.45
CA THR A 141 8.16 25.86 9.65
C THR A 141 9.15 25.49 10.77
N GLY A 142 9.34 24.21 11.05
CA GLY A 142 10.29 23.75 12.05
C GLY A 142 11.72 24.18 11.74
N LEU A 143 12.16 24.08 10.49
CA LEU A 143 13.49 24.51 10.07
C LEU A 143 13.68 26.04 10.22
N ILE A 144 12.72 26.83 9.77
CA ILE A 144 12.75 28.30 9.89
C ILE A 144 12.75 28.73 11.36
N MET A 145 11.91 28.12 12.21
CA MET A 145 11.86 28.39 13.64
C MET A 145 13.17 27.98 14.32
N GLY A 146 13.73 26.81 13.98
CA GLY A 146 15.01 26.34 14.51
C GLY A 146 16.15 27.30 14.16
N MET A 147 16.23 27.73 12.92
CA MET A 147 17.22 28.72 12.47
C MET A 147 16.98 30.08 13.12
N ALA A 148 15.73 30.51 13.29
CA ALA A 148 15.41 31.77 13.98
C ALA A 148 15.80 31.74 15.47
N GLY A 149 15.77 30.57 16.10
CA GLY A 149 16.29 30.37 17.46
C GLY A 149 17.81 30.40 17.51
N ALA A 150 18.49 29.88 16.49
CA ALA A 150 19.95 29.79 16.46
C ALA A 150 20.66 31.09 15.99
N THR A 151 20.01 31.90 15.14
CA THR A 151 20.59 33.11 14.57
C THR A 151 19.56 34.22 14.39
N GLY A 152 20.00 35.47 14.53
CA GLY A 152 19.19 36.64 14.20
C GLY A 152 19.29 37.10 12.74
N ASP A 153 20.06 36.40 11.88
CA ASP A 153 20.27 36.79 10.49
C ASP A 153 19.14 36.28 9.56
N PRO A 154 18.29 37.18 9.03
CA PRO A 154 17.22 36.80 8.12
C PRO A 154 17.71 36.15 6.82
N GLY A 155 18.90 36.46 6.36
CA GLY A 155 19.52 35.90 5.16
C GLY A 155 19.86 34.42 5.35
N LEU A 156 20.44 34.04 6.48
CA LEU A 156 20.75 32.67 6.84
C LEU A 156 19.44 31.85 7.02
N ILE A 157 18.42 32.43 7.68
CA ILE A 157 17.13 31.80 7.85
C ILE A 157 16.49 31.52 6.49
N LEU A 158 16.45 32.51 5.59
CA LEU A 158 15.90 32.38 4.24
C LEU A 158 16.65 31.32 3.42
N THR A 159 17.98 31.37 3.41
CA THR A 159 18.80 30.42 2.64
C THR A 159 18.57 28.98 3.13
N SER A 160 18.56 28.80 4.46
CA SER A 160 18.28 27.50 5.07
C SER A 160 16.87 27.00 4.72
N GLY A 161 15.86 27.85 4.79
CA GLY A 161 14.49 27.50 4.43
C GLY A 161 14.33 27.16 2.94
N ILE A 162 15.02 27.84 2.02
CA ILE A 162 15.05 27.48 0.59
C ILE A 162 15.75 26.13 0.40
N ALA A 163 16.88 25.90 1.05
CA ALA A 163 17.58 24.62 0.99
C ALA A 163 16.70 23.48 1.52
N GLY A 164 16.00 23.70 2.65
CA GLY A 164 15.07 22.74 3.22
C GLY A 164 13.88 22.45 2.30
N LEU A 165 13.29 23.46 1.68
CA LEU A 165 12.24 23.30 0.69
C LEU A 165 12.71 22.43 -0.49
N LEU A 166 13.85 22.75 -1.10
CA LEU A 166 14.35 22.01 -2.26
C LEU A 166 14.71 20.56 -1.89
N ALA A 167 15.44 20.38 -0.79
CA ALA A 167 15.82 19.05 -0.33
C ALA A 167 14.60 18.20 0.02
N GLY A 168 13.64 18.75 0.74
CA GLY A 168 12.41 18.06 1.13
C GLY A 168 11.54 17.72 -0.06
N ALA A 169 11.30 18.66 -0.98
CA ALA A 169 10.49 18.44 -2.17
C ALA A 169 11.08 17.35 -3.08
N LEU A 170 12.37 17.38 -3.32
CA LEU A 170 13.07 16.38 -4.14
C LEU A 170 13.11 15.01 -3.46
N SER A 171 13.41 14.97 -2.16
CA SER A 171 13.44 13.71 -1.39
C SER A 171 12.07 13.04 -1.36
N MET A 172 11.01 13.83 -1.11
CA MET A 172 9.66 13.32 -1.04
C MET A 172 9.17 12.81 -2.41
N ALA A 173 9.47 13.57 -3.48
CA ALA A 173 9.14 13.13 -4.85
C ALA A 173 9.85 11.84 -5.23
N ALA A 174 11.13 11.71 -4.91
CA ALA A 174 11.90 10.50 -5.17
C ALA A 174 11.38 9.30 -4.36
N GLY A 175 11.05 9.52 -3.07
CA GLY A 175 10.47 8.49 -2.20
C GLY A 175 9.12 7.97 -2.71
N GLU A 176 8.21 8.87 -3.10
CA GLU A 176 6.91 8.50 -3.66
C GLU A 176 7.04 7.80 -5.02
N TYR A 177 7.96 8.26 -5.88
CA TYR A 177 8.24 7.58 -7.15
C TYR A 177 8.68 6.13 -6.93
N VAL A 178 9.70 5.91 -6.09
CA VAL A 178 10.25 4.57 -5.82
C VAL A 178 9.20 3.68 -5.17
N SER A 179 8.44 4.20 -4.20
CA SER A 179 7.38 3.47 -3.50
C SER A 179 6.29 2.99 -4.46
N MET A 180 5.74 3.92 -5.26
CA MET A 180 4.70 3.60 -6.24
C MET A 180 5.20 2.71 -7.37
N ARG A 181 6.45 2.88 -7.81
CA ARG A 181 7.07 2.04 -8.83
C ARG A 181 7.23 0.60 -8.34
N SER A 182 7.76 0.42 -7.14
CA SER A 182 7.91 -0.90 -6.53
C SER A 182 6.57 -1.60 -6.28
N GLN A 183 5.56 -0.85 -5.85
CA GLN A 183 4.20 -1.37 -5.67
C GLN A 183 3.60 -1.83 -7.00
N ARG A 184 3.73 -1.03 -8.05
CA ARG A 184 3.26 -1.35 -9.38
C ARG A 184 3.96 -2.59 -9.96
N GLU A 185 5.28 -2.67 -9.86
CA GLU A 185 6.06 -3.83 -10.30
C GLU A 185 5.66 -5.11 -9.57
N MET A 186 5.37 -5.02 -8.27
CA MET A 186 4.84 -6.15 -7.50
C MET A 186 3.48 -6.61 -8.03
N TYR A 187 2.56 -5.69 -8.32
CA TYR A 187 1.23 -6.01 -8.85
C TYR A 187 1.31 -6.58 -10.27
N GLU A 188 2.11 -5.98 -11.15
CA GLU A 188 2.35 -6.46 -12.51
C GLU A 188 2.93 -7.90 -12.48
N TYR A 189 3.83 -8.19 -11.55
CA TYR A 189 4.38 -9.53 -11.35
C TYR A 189 3.31 -10.53 -10.88
N GLN A 190 2.47 -10.17 -9.91
CA GLN A 190 1.42 -11.04 -9.42
C GLN A 190 0.37 -11.35 -10.49
N ILE A 191 -0.08 -10.32 -11.23
CA ILE A 191 -1.02 -10.49 -12.36
C ILE A 191 -0.38 -11.35 -13.48
N GLY A 192 0.94 -11.22 -13.68
CA GLY A 192 1.68 -12.06 -14.62
C GLY A 192 1.64 -13.53 -14.25
N LEU A 193 1.79 -13.86 -12.96
CA LEU A 193 1.67 -15.24 -12.46
C LEU A 193 0.27 -15.80 -12.70
N GLU A 194 -0.79 -15.04 -12.36
CA GLU A 194 -2.17 -15.45 -12.62
C GLU A 194 -2.44 -15.74 -14.11
N ARG A 195 -1.86 -14.91 -14.99
CA ARG A 195 -2.00 -15.11 -16.43
C ARG A 195 -1.35 -16.41 -16.89
N GLU A 196 -0.19 -16.75 -16.34
CA GLU A 196 0.51 -18.01 -16.66
C GLU A 196 -0.30 -19.20 -16.17
N GLU A 197 -0.82 -19.16 -14.93
CA GLU A 197 -1.63 -20.21 -14.31
C GLU A 197 -2.95 -20.42 -15.06
N LEU A 198 -3.66 -19.34 -15.38
CA LEU A 198 -4.90 -19.40 -16.18
C LEU A 198 -4.67 -20.03 -17.58
N ASN A 199 -3.52 -19.78 -18.20
CA ASN A 199 -3.23 -20.36 -19.51
C ASN A 199 -2.82 -21.84 -19.44
N GLU A 200 -2.17 -22.26 -18.36
CA GLU A 200 -1.68 -23.63 -18.19
C GLU A 200 -2.71 -24.55 -17.55
N TYR A 201 -3.52 -24.04 -16.61
CA TYR A 201 -4.42 -24.81 -15.73
C TYR A 201 -5.79 -24.15 -15.53
N PRO A 202 -6.56 -23.86 -16.58
CA PRO A 202 -7.83 -23.11 -16.46
C PRO A 202 -8.90 -23.83 -15.63
N ASP A 203 -8.88 -25.16 -15.56
CA ASP A 203 -9.85 -25.91 -14.77
C ASP A 203 -9.52 -25.87 -13.27
N GLU A 204 -8.24 -25.90 -12.91
CA GLU A 204 -7.74 -25.75 -11.56
C GLU A 204 -8.01 -24.33 -11.04
N GLU A 205 -7.77 -23.30 -11.85
CA GLU A 205 -8.11 -21.91 -11.53
C GLU A 205 -9.62 -21.73 -11.27
N ALA A 206 -10.45 -22.42 -12.05
CA ALA A 206 -11.89 -22.39 -11.82
C ALA A 206 -12.28 -23.04 -10.48
N GLU A 207 -11.60 -24.08 -10.05
CA GLU A 207 -11.85 -24.72 -8.75
C GLU A 207 -11.35 -23.84 -7.59
N GLU A 208 -10.18 -23.19 -7.73
CA GLU A 208 -9.66 -22.25 -6.72
C GLU A 208 -10.61 -21.06 -6.54
N LEU A 209 -11.08 -20.47 -7.63
CA LEU A 209 -12.07 -19.40 -7.59
C LEU A 209 -13.39 -19.85 -6.95
N ALA A 210 -13.83 -21.09 -7.24
CA ALA A 210 -15.02 -21.68 -6.63
C ALA A 210 -14.86 -21.85 -5.11
N LEU A 211 -13.69 -22.27 -4.63
CA LEU A 211 -13.39 -22.37 -3.20
C LEU A 211 -13.47 -21.01 -2.51
N ILE A 212 -13.01 -19.94 -3.17
CA ILE A 212 -13.11 -18.57 -2.63
C ILE A 212 -14.57 -18.14 -2.50
N TYR A 213 -15.40 -18.37 -3.51
CA TYR A 213 -16.82 -18.05 -3.46
C TYR A 213 -17.56 -18.90 -2.42
N HIS A 214 -17.23 -20.18 -2.30
CA HIS A 214 -17.77 -21.04 -1.25
C HIS A 214 -17.40 -20.55 0.15
N ALA A 215 -16.17 -20.14 0.38
CA ALA A 215 -15.74 -19.56 1.65
C ALA A 215 -16.46 -18.25 2.02
N ARG A 216 -17.02 -17.54 1.02
CA ARG A 216 -17.87 -16.36 1.21
C ARG A 216 -19.36 -16.69 1.42
N GLY A 217 -19.73 -17.97 1.41
CA GLY A 217 -21.08 -18.43 1.74
C GLY A 217 -21.93 -18.91 0.55
N MET A 218 -21.37 -19.03 -0.66
CA MET A 218 -22.04 -19.61 -1.81
C MET A 218 -22.07 -21.14 -1.68
N ASP A 219 -23.11 -21.80 -2.19
CA ASP A 219 -23.10 -23.27 -2.32
C ASP A 219 -21.97 -23.71 -3.26
N MET A 220 -21.38 -24.89 -3.01
CA MET A 220 -20.20 -25.31 -3.77
C MET A 220 -20.53 -25.58 -5.24
N ASP A 221 -21.69 -26.19 -5.55
CA ASP A 221 -22.06 -26.47 -6.93
C ASP A 221 -22.39 -25.18 -7.69
N GLU A 222 -23.04 -24.23 -7.02
CA GLU A 222 -23.27 -22.88 -7.55
C GLU A 222 -21.95 -22.12 -7.76
N ALA A 223 -21.03 -22.17 -6.79
CA ALA A 223 -19.71 -21.53 -6.88
C ALA A 223 -18.91 -22.05 -8.07
N ARG A 224 -18.89 -23.36 -8.30
CA ARG A 224 -18.25 -23.98 -9.47
C ARG A 224 -18.89 -23.55 -10.78
N ALA A 225 -20.23 -23.48 -10.84
CA ALA A 225 -20.93 -23.03 -12.03
C ALA A 225 -20.60 -21.57 -12.38
N VAL A 226 -20.55 -20.69 -11.37
CA VAL A 226 -20.20 -19.27 -11.52
C VAL A 226 -18.74 -19.13 -11.95
N ALA A 227 -17.79 -19.78 -11.27
CA ALA A 227 -16.37 -19.72 -11.57
C ALA A 227 -16.07 -20.14 -13.02
N ARG A 228 -16.58 -21.31 -13.44
CA ARG A 228 -16.43 -21.77 -14.83
C ARG A 228 -17.04 -20.83 -15.86
N LYS A 229 -18.15 -20.16 -15.53
CA LYS A 229 -18.77 -19.19 -16.42
C LYS A 229 -17.93 -17.91 -16.56
N LEU A 230 -17.36 -17.42 -15.47
CA LEU A 230 -16.50 -16.23 -15.46
C LEU A 230 -15.19 -16.46 -16.22
N LEU A 231 -14.57 -17.63 -16.04
CA LEU A 231 -13.28 -17.94 -16.68
C LEU A 231 -13.42 -18.36 -18.16
N LYS A 232 -14.63 -18.62 -18.66
CA LYS A 232 -14.84 -18.89 -20.11
C LYS A 232 -14.53 -17.71 -21.02
N ASN A 233 -14.58 -16.48 -20.50
CA ASN A 233 -14.27 -15.29 -21.29
C ASN A 233 -12.82 -14.84 -20.97
N PRO A 234 -11.85 -15.08 -21.87
CA PRO A 234 -10.45 -14.76 -21.64
C PRO A 234 -10.18 -13.28 -21.31
N ASP A 235 -11.00 -12.36 -21.90
CA ASP A 235 -10.85 -10.91 -21.70
C ASP A 235 -11.19 -10.48 -20.27
N HIS A 236 -12.04 -11.24 -19.59
CA HIS A 236 -12.49 -10.93 -18.24
C HIS A 236 -11.94 -11.90 -17.17
N ALA A 237 -11.44 -13.06 -17.58
CA ALA A 237 -10.97 -14.09 -16.67
C ALA A 237 -9.83 -13.57 -15.77
N LEU A 238 -8.78 -13.01 -16.38
CA LEU A 238 -7.64 -12.47 -15.65
C LEU A 238 -8.03 -11.29 -14.73
N ASP A 239 -8.93 -10.40 -15.18
CA ASP A 239 -9.43 -9.30 -14.35
C ASP A 239 -10.20 -9.84 -13.14
N THR A 240 -10.99 -10.89 -13.33
CA THR A 240 -11.73 -11.56 -12.26
C THR A 240 -10.79 -12.21 -11.25
N LEU A 241 -9.81 -12.99 -11.69
CA LEU A 241 -8.83 -13.62 -10.81
C LEU A 241 -8.04 -12.58 -10.03
N ALA A 242 -7.51 -11.55 -10.71
CA ALA A 242 -6.78 -10.47 -10.03
C ALA A 242 -7.62 -9.80 -8.93
N ARG A 243 -8.91 -9.57 -9.15
CA ARG A 243 -9.81 -8.96 -8.15
C ARG A 243 -10.20 -9.92 -7.04
N GLU A 244 -10.56 -11.14 -7.38
CA GLU A 244 -11.15 -12.08 -6.43
C GLU A 244 -10.09 -12.84 -5.62
N GLU A 245 -8.98 -13.22 -6.24
CA GLU A 245 -7.90 -13.96 -5.59
C GLU A 245 -6.84 -13.08 -4.97
N LEU A 246 -6.32 -12.11 -5.72
CA LEU A 246 -5.28 -11.20 -5.25
C LEU A 246 -5.85 -9.99 -4.51
N GLY A 247 -7.12 -9.63 -4.76
CA GLY A 247 -7.75 -8.41 -4.25
C GLY A 247 -7.14 -7.15 -4.86
N LEU A 248 -6.64 -7.25 -6.10
CA LEU A 248 -6.04 -6.17 -6.87
C LEU A 248 -7.04 -5.62 -7.90
N ASN A 249 -6.87 -4.36 -8.25
CA ASN A 249 -7.57 -3.76 -9.38
C ASN A 249 -6.57 -3.51 -10.52
N PRO A 250 -6.60 -4.33 -11.61
CA PRO A 250 -5.65 -4.18 -12.71
C PRO A 250 -5.71 -2.82 -13.41
N ASP A 251 -6.88 -2.14 -13.39
CA ASP A 251 -7.07 -0.82 -14.01
C ASP A 251 -6.45 0.31 -13.18
N ASP A 252 -6.09 0.07 -11.92
CA ASP A 252 -5.63 1.10 -10.98
C ASP A 252 -4.38 0.65 -10.22
N LEU A 253 -3.31 0.42 -10.96
CA LEU A 253 -2.00 0.07 -10.38
C LEU A 253 -1.22 1.28 -9.85
N GLY A 254 -1.79 2.48 -9.99
CA GLY A 254 -1.18 3.73 -9.59
C GLY A 254 -0.17 4.29 -10.61
N SER A 255 0.15 5.57 -10.47
CA SER A 255 1.09 6.29 -11.33
C SER A 255 2.30 6.77 -10.54
N PRO A 256 3.50 6.19 -10.72
CA PRO A 256 4.72 6.61 -10.03
C PRO A 256 5.06 8.09 -10.29
N TRP A 257 5.01 8.52 -11.54
CA TRP A 257 5.24 9.91 -11.91
C TRP A 257 4.16 10.85 -11.39
N GLY A 258 2.90 10.43 -11.42
CA GLY A 258 1.79 11.19 -10.84
C GLY A 258 2.01 11.44 -9.35
N ALA A 259 2.29 10.40 -8.57
CA ALA A 259 2.55 10.52 -7.14
C ALA A 259 3.75 11.41 -6.84
N ALA A 260 4.87 11.26 -7.58
CA ALA A 260 6.07 12.06 -7.42
C ALA A 260 5.81 13.55 -7.70
N ILE A 261 5.16 13.88 -8.80
CA ILE A 261 4.89 15.27 -9.19
C ILE A 261 3.92 15.92 -8.20
N PHE A 262 2.83 15.23 -7.85
CA PHE A 262 1.87 15.76 -6.87
C PHE A 262 2.50 15.97 -5.51
N SER A 263 3.35 15.05 -5.06
CA SER A 263 4.08 15.15 -3.81
C SER A 263 5.07 16.34 -3.81
N PHE A 264 5.86 16.47 -4.90
CA PHE A 264 6.78 17.58 -5.08
C PHE A 264 6.08 18.94 -5.01
N LEU A 265 5.01 19.12 -5.80
CA LEU A 265 4.25 20.36 -5.86
C LEU A 265 3.57 20.67 -4.53
N ALA A 266 2.97 19.66 -3.92
CA ALA A 266 2.27 19.81 -2.66
C ALA A 266 3.21 20.19 -1.52
N PHE A 267 4.36 19.52 -1.40
CA PHE A 267 5.41 19.89 -0.44
C PHE A 267 5.91 21.33 -0.67
N THR A 268 6.18 21.68 -1.92
CA THR A 268 6.64 23.01 -2.29
C THR A 268 5.63 24.09 -1.86
N VAL A 269 4.34 23.87 -2.15
CA VAL A 269 3.27 24.79 -1.74
C VAL A 269 3.23 24.93 -0.21
N GLY A 270 3.30 23.83 0.53
CA GLY A 270 3.35 23.87 2.00
C GLY A 270 4.56 24.61 2.53
N ALA A 271 5.75 24.31 2.00
CA ALA A 271 7.03 24.85 2.47
C ALA A 271 7.24 26.34 2.12
N ILE A 272 6.64 26.84 1.04
CA ILE A 272 6.70 28.27 0.65
C ILE A 272 5.99 29.16 1.67
N ILE A 273 4.92 28.68 2.30
CA ILE A 273 4.08 29.51 3.20
C ILE A 273 4.90 30.15 4.33
N PRO A 274 5.66 29.44 5.14
CA PRO A 274 6.48 30.03 6.18
C PRO A 274 7.71 30.80 5.62
N LEU A 275 8.11 30.56 4.35
CA LEU A 275 9.18 31.31 3.68
C LEU A 275 8.72 32.65 3.10
N ALA A 276 7.44 32.78 2.77
CA ALA A 276 6.90 33.94 2.07
C ALA A 276 7.24 35.28 2.76
N PRO A 277 7.17 35.44 4.09
CA PRO A 277 7.53 36.68 4.76
C PRO A 277 8.99 37.12 4.55
N PHE A 278 9.90 36.16 4.45
CA PHE A 278 11.34 36.43 4.17
C PHE A 278 11.55 36.78 2.71
N LEU A 279 10.92 36.06 1.78
CA LEU A 279 11.00 36.32 0.34
C LEU A 279 10.42 37.69 -0.04
N LEU A 280 9.30 38.05 0.56
CA LEU A 280 8.56 39.28 0.25
C LEU A 280 8.95 40.45 1.16
N LYS A 281 9.88 40.24 2.10
CA LYS A 281 10.35 41.23 3.10
C LYS A 281 9.20 41.89 3.86
N LEU A 282 8.25 41.07 4.36
CA LEU A 282 7.05 41.53 5.04
C LEU A 282 7.34 41.98 6.47
N GLY A 283 7.58 43.27 6.63
CA GLY A 283 7.70 43.94 7.92
C GLY A 283 9.05 43.73 8.63
N PRO A 284 9.21 44.34 9.81
CA PRO A 284 10.49 44.33 10.55
C PRO A 284 10.71 43.02 11.35
N GLN A 285 9.70 42.17 11.50
CA GLN A 285 9.77 40.93 12.28
C GLN A 285 9.32 39.74 11.44
N PRO A 286 10.08 39.33 10.42
CA PRO A 286 9.67 38.29 9.47
C PRO A 286 9.43 36.94 10.14
N VAL A 287 10.08 36.62 11.25
CA VAL A 287 9.88 35.39 12.01
C VAL A 287 8.47 35.30 12.59
N LEU A 288 7.98 36.38 13.20
CA LEU A 288 6.61 36.41 13.76
C LEU A 288 5.56 36.32 12.65
N VAL A 289 5.78 36.99 11.53
CA VAL A 289 4.89 36.89 10.37
C VAL A 289 4.91 35.48 9.79
N ALA A 290 6.06 34.83 9.71
CA ALA A 290 6.18 33.44 9.28
C ALA A 290 5.44 32.47 10.21
N ALA A 291 5.56 32.66 11.53
CA ALA A 291 4.80 31.86 12.52
C ALA A 291 3.29 32.05 12.38
N ALA A 292 2.82 33.27 12.15
CA ALA A 292 1.41 33.57 11.92
C ALA A 292 0.90 32.92 10.61
N PHE A 293 1.64 33.03 9.51
CA PHE A 293 1.28 32.42 8.22
C PHE A 293 1.24 30.90 8.34
N ALA A 294 2.25 30.30 8.97
CA ALA A 294 2.28 28.86 9.24
C ALA A 294 1.07 28.42 10.11
N GLY A 295 0.76 29.16 11.16
CA GLY A 295 -0.37 28.87 12.05
C GLY A 295 -1.71 28.89 11.33
N VAL A 296 -1.97 29.94 10.52
CA VAL A 296 -3.19 30.03 9.69
C VAL A 296 -3.26 28.88 8.68
N ALA A 297 -2.14 28.59 8.02
CA ALA A 297 -2.09 27.51 7.03
C ALA A 297 -2.28 26.13 7.67
N LEU A 298 -1.67 25.84 8.81
CA LEU A 298 -1.85 24.61 9.56
C LEU A 298 -3.33 24.41 9.95
N PHE A 299 -3.96 25.46 10.46
CA PHE A 299 -5.39 25.41 10.76
C PHE A 299 -6.23 25.15 9.51
N ALA A 300 -5.97 25.86 8.42
CA ALA A 300 -6.70 25.72 7.16
C ALA A 300 -6.54 24.30 6.56
N VAL A 301 -5.31 23.77 6.52
CA VAL A 301 -5.04 22.38 6.07
C VAL A 301 -5.77 21.38 6.95
N GLY A 302 -5.70 21.52 8.28
CA GLY A 302 -6.42 20.66 9.20
C GLY A 302 -7.94 20.72 9.03
N ALA A 303 -8.50 21.92 8.83
CA ALA A 303 -9.92 22.12 8.56
C ALA A 303 -10.34 21.51 7.22
N THR A 304 -9.52 21.65 6.17
CA THR A 304 -9.78 21.04 4.86
C THR A 304 -9.76 19.51 4.92
N LEU A 305 -8.82 18.92 5.67
CA LEU A 305 -8.75 17.49 5.87
C LEU A 305 -10.00 16.91 6.54
N SER A 306 -10.73 17.72 7.31
CA SER A 306 -11.97 17.28 7.94
C SER A 306 -13.05 16.87 6.92
N LEU A 307 -13.04 17.45 5.72
CA LEU A 307 -13.96 17.10 4.63
C LEU A 307 -13.82 15.64 4.20
N PHE A 308 -12.61 15.06 4.31
CA PHE A 308 -12.33 13.69 3.95
C PHE A 308 -12.47 12.72 5.13
N THR A 309 -12.29 13.20 6.36
CA THR A 309 -12.31 12.35 7.57
C THR A 309 -13.67 12.31 8.26
N GLY A 310 -14.64 13.14 7.81
CA GLY A 310 -15.95 13.26 8.44
C GLY A 310 -15.94 13.85 9.86
N ARG A 311 -14.80 14.38 10.30
CA ARG A 311 -14.66 15.00 11.64
C ARG A 311 -14.99 16.51 11.59
N GLY A 312 -15.19 17.13 12.76
CA GLY A 312 -15.44 18.57 12.83
C GLY A 312 -14.23 19.39 12.35
N ALA A 313 -14.47 20.36 11.44
CA ALA A 313 -13.41 21.17 10.84
C ALA A 313 -12.60 21.95 11.89
N LEU A 314 -13.30 22.57 12.87
CA LEU A 314 -12.66 23.34 13.93
C LEU A 314 -11.70 22.48 14.75
N TRP A 315 -12.13 21.29 15.17
CA TRP A 315 -11.28 20.40 15.96
C TRP A 315 -10.07 19.90 15.16
N SER A 316 -10.27 19.55 13.89
CA SER A 316 -9.17 19.12 13.01
C SER A 316 -8.16 20.24 12.76
N GLY A 317 -8.64 21.47 12.56
CA GLY A 317 -7.79 22.66 12.43
C GLY A 317 -6.99 22.97 13.69
N VAL A 318 -7.65 22.99 14.86
CA VAL A 318 -6.98 23.20 16.16
C VAL A 318 -5.94 22.14 16.44
N ARG A 319 -6.28 20.86 16.23
CA ARG A 319 -5.33 19.75 16.40
C ARG A 319 -4.09 19.94 15.54
N MET A 320 -4.26 20.32 14.28
CA MET A 320 -3.16 20.53 13.35
C MET A 320 -2.28 21.71 13.76
N LEU A 321 -2.91 22.82 14.17
CA LEU A 321 -2.23 23.98 14.69
C LEU A 321 -1.41 23.65 15.96
N LEU A 322 -1.97 22.87 16.89
CA LEU A 322 -1.27 22.46 18.11
C LEU A 322 -0.06 21.58 17.82
N ILE A 323 -0.19 20.59 16.92
CA ILE A 323 0.91 19.69 16.55
C ILE A 323 2.02 20.46 15.84
N GLY A 324 1.69 21.24 14.81
CA GLY A 324 2.67 22.01 14.05
C GLY A 324 3.29 23.15 14.89
N GLY A 325 2.47 23.81 15.71
CA GLY A 325 2.95 24.83 16.64
C GLY A 325 3.90 24.27 17.71
N ALA A 326 3.60 23.12 18.29
CA ALA A 326 4.49 22.43 19.20
C ALA A 326 5.82 22.04 18.54
N SER A 327 5.77 21.54 17.31
CA SER A 327 6.98 21.23 16.52
C SER A 327 7.84 22.47 16.28
N GLY A 328 7.25 23.58 15.83
CA GLY A 328 7.94 24.85 15.61
C GLY A 328 8.54 25.44 16.88
N THR A 329 7.82 25.36 18.02
CA THR A 329 8.32 25.82 19.31
C THR A 329 9.46 24.97 19.81
N ALA A 330 9.38 23.65 19.66
CA ALA A 330 10.46 22.74 20.06
C ALA A 330 11.73 22.99 19.24
N THR A 331 11.62 23.15 17.92
CA THR A 331 12.77 23.43 17.05
C THR A 331 13.38 24.81 17.34
N TYR A 332 12.56 25.83 17.63
CA TYR A 332 13.05 27.15 18.05
C TYR A 332 13.85 27.06 19.36
N ALA A 333 13.33 26.34 20.37
CA ALA A 333 14.04 26.15 21.64
C ALA A 333 15.38 25.40 21.44
N ILE A 334 15.39 24.35 20.62
CA ILE A 334 16.63 23.63 20.26
C ILE A 334 17.62 24.58 19.57
N GLY A 335 17.13 25.36 18.60
CA GLY A 335 17.93 26.34 17.88
C GLY A 335 18.59 27.35 18.83
N THR A 336 17.81 27.87 19.80
CA THR A 336 18.32 28.81 20.81
C THR A 336 19.44 28.19 21.68
N LEU A 337 19.25 26.94 22.11
CA LEU A 337 20.26 26.21 22.87
C LEU A 337 21.55 26.00 22.08
N LEU A 338 21.45 25.65 20.80
CA LEU A 338 22.60 25.47 19.91
C LEU A 338 23.26 26.79 19.56
N GLY A 339 22.50 27.86 19.29
CA GLY A 339 23.03 29.19 18.99
C GLY A 339 23.84 29.79 20.13
N VAL A 340 23.41 29.61 21.37
CA VAL A 340 24.12 30.03 22.57
C VAL A 340 25.42 29.23 22.78
N SER A 341 25.45 27.95 22.38
CA SER A 341 26.63 27.09 22.58
C SER A 341 27.70 27.22 21.49
N LEU A 342 27.34 27.78 20.34
CA LEU A 342 28.25 27.96 19.19
C LEU A 342 28.71 29.40 18.99
N GLY A 343 28.12 30.38 19.68
CA GLY A 343 28.51 31.80 19.69
C GLY A 343 29.32 32.17 20.90
#